data_87c5bebd16305db56aeb3d5a2c9d856c
#
_entry.id   87c5bebd16305db56aeb3d5a2c9d856c
#
_cell.length_a   1.000
_cell.length_b   1.000
_cell.length_c   1.000
_cell.angle_alpha   90.00
_cell.angle_beta   90.00
_cell.angle_gamma   90.00
#
_symmetry.space_group_name_H-M   'P 1'
#
loop_
_entity.id
_entity.type
_entity.pdbx_description
1 polymer ?
#
loop_
_entity_poly.entity_id
_entity_poly.type
_entity_poly.pdbx_seq_one_letter_code
_entity_poly.pdbx_strand_id
1 'polypeptide(L)'
;MPTIRVLLADDHALVRQGFRRILEDEPDILVVGEAGGGADAIALERTLAPDVVVLDLGMPEIDGLHAAIEILRHRADQRILILSMYSDEQYVRNALDAGVKGYILKNAMETELIRAVRTVAAGGRFLSDGLPDIKHLSSKKGATDGESKQDDIFEKLSAREIQILRLIALGRSNKEIASLLGLSANTVAVHRTNLMAALDVHKAAELVLIAVRAGLVGPQ
;
A
#
# COMPACT_ATOMS: atom_id res chain seq x y z
N MET A 1 20.04 21.05 -11.68
CA MET A 1 19.03 20.06 -12.10
C MET A 1 17.68 20.57 -11.66
N PRO A 2 16.57 20.30 -12.32
CA PRO A 2 15.26 20.70 -11.80
C PRO A 2 15.02 20.02 -10.46
N THR A 3 14.47 20.77 -9.49
CA THR A 3 14.14 20.26 -8.16
C THR A 3 12.95 19.30 -8.26
N ILE A 4 13.07 18.10 -7.72
CA ILE A 4 12.01 17.09 -7.65
C ILE A 4 11.07 17.45 -6.50
N ARG A 5 9.82 17.71 -6.81
CA ARG A 5 8.78 18.05 -5.84
C ARG A 5 8.07 16.77 -5.35
N VAL A 6 8.17 16.51 -4.05
CA VAL A 6 7.63 15.28 -3.44
C VAL A 6 6.48 15.60 -2.49
N LEU A 7 5.36 14.91 -2.65
CA LEU A 7 4.31 14.81 -1.64
C LEU A 7 4.52 13.53 -0.84
N LEU A 8 4.56 13.62 0.49
CA LEU A 8 4.80 12.50 1.39
C LEU A 8 3.56 12.20 2.22
N ALA A 9 3.09 10.94 2.22
CA ALA A 9 1.93 10.50 2.99
C ALA A 9 2.27 9.26 3.83
N ASP A 10 2.08 9.37 5.14
CA ASP A 10 2.25 8.31 6.13
C ASP A 10 1.44 8.70 7.38
N ASP A 11 0.70 7.79 7.99
CA ASP A 11 -0.11 8.09 9.18
C ASP A 11 0.73 8.22 10.47
N HIS A 12 1.97 7.72 10.44
CA HIS A 12 2.91 7.82 11.55
C HIS A 12 3.74 9.11 11.46
N ALA A 13 3.38 10.13 12.24
CA ALA A 13 4.03 11.45 12.19
C ALA A 13 5.56 11.42 12.35
N LEU A 14 6.09 10.55 13.25
CA LEU A 14 7.53 10.43 13.46
C LEU A 14 8.25 9.83 12.26
N VAL A 15 7.65 8.82 11.63
CA VAL A 15 8.16 8.16 10.42
C VAL A 15 8.17 9.18 9.28
N ARG A 16 7.08 9.90 9.09
CA ARG A 16 6.95 10.94 8.06
C ARG A 16 7.99 12.04 8.22
N GLN A 17 8.23 12.51 9.46
CA GLN A 17 9.29 13.48 9.72
C GLN A 17 10.68 12.93 9.40
N GLY A 18 10.93 11.66 9.68
CA GLY A 18 12.20 11.00 9.32
C GLY A 18 12.41 10.98 7.81
N PHE A 19 11.40 10.61 7.04
CA PHE A 19 11.46 10.60 5.57
C PHE A 19 11.64 11.97 4.98
N ARG A 20 10.90 12.96 5.50
CA ARG A 20 11.08 14.35 5.12
C ARG A 20 12.52 14.78 5.26
N ARG A 21 13.13 14.52 6.42
CA ARG A 21 14.53 14.90 6.68
C ARG A 21 15.49 14.23 5.71
N ILE A 22 15.36 12.91 5.48
CA ILE A 22 16.19 12.17 4.53
C ILE A 22 16.08 12.76 3.12
N LEU A 23 14.89 13.14 2.68
CA LEU A 23 14.67 13.71 1.35
C LEU A 23 15.18 15.15 1.25
N GLU A 24 14.96 15.97 2.26
CA GLU A 24 15.38 17.38 2.27
C GLU A 24 16.89 17.58 2.53
N ASP A 25 17.62 16.56 2.99
CA ASP A 25 19.08 16.56 3.01
C ASP A 25 19.69 16.52 1.58
N GLU A 26 18.88 16.20 0.56
CA GLU A 26 19.29 16.19 -0.85
C GLU A 26 18.93 17.51 -1.55
N PRO A 27 19.90 18.21 -2.16
CA PRO A 27 19.70 19.57 -2.71
C PRO A 27 18.77 19.61 -3.94
N ASP A 28 18.50 18.47 -4.56
CA ASP A 28 17.64 18.30 -5.74
C ASP A 28 16.23 17.80 -5.40
N ILE A 29 15.89 17.63 -4.11
CA ILE A 29 14.57 17.13 -3.67
C ILE A 29 13.92 18.15 -2.72
N LEU A 30 12.64 18.43 -2.92
CA LEU A 30 11.84 19.32 -2.09
C LEU A 30 10.53 18.63 -1.68
N VAL A 31 10.29 18.45 -0.39
CA VAL A 31 9.00 18.00 0.12
C VAL A 31 8.02 19.15 0.12
N VAL A 32 7.10 19.16 -0.85
CA VAL A 32 6.13 20.24 -1.06
C VAL A 32 4.87 20.10 -0.23
N GLY A 33 4.65 18.94 0.38
CA GLY A 33 3.50 18.70 1.25
C GLY A 33 3.61 17.38 2.02
N GLU A 34 2.88 17.33 3.12
CA GLU A 34 2.76 16.13 3.96
C GLU A 34 1.30 15.80 4.21
N ALA A 35 0.92 14.53 4.16
CA ALA A 35 -0.41 14.01 4.46
C ALA A 35 -0.35 12.98 5.58
N GLY A 36 -1.33 13.02 6.49
CA GLY A 36 -1.49 12.04 7.55
C GLY A 36 -2.41 10.87 7.17
N GLY A 37 -2.92 10.82 5.94
CA GLY A 37 -3.84 9.79 5.46
C GLY A 37 -4.09 9.89 3.96
N GLY A 38 -4.75 8.87 3.40
CA GLY A 38 -4.99 8.78 1.96
C GLY A 38 -5.90 9.87 1.40
N ALA A 39 -6.92 10.28 2.15
CA ALA A 39 -7.82 11.36 1.73
C ALA A 39 -7.08 12.70 1.56
N ASP A 40 -6.23 13.05 2.54
CA ASP A 40 -5.41 14.25 2.50
C ASP A 40 -4.38 14.18 1.35
N ALA A 41 -3.79 13.00 1.13
CA ALA A 41 -2.84 12.78 0.04
C ALA A 41 -3.48 13.06 -1.33
N ILE A 42 -4.71 12.57 -1.58
CA ILE A 42 -5.47 12.82 -2.81
C ILE A 42 -5.77 14.31 -2.98
N ALA A 43 -6.18 14.99 -1.90
CA ALA A 43 -6.51 16.42 -1.95
C ALA A 43 -5.27 17.29 -2.20
N LEU A 44 -4.15 16.99 -1.52
CA LEU A 44 -2.89 17.71 -1.65
C LEU A 44 -2.23 17.47 -3.01
N GLU A 45 -2.32 16.26 -3.58
CA GLU A 45 -1.80 15.97 -4.93
C GLU A 45 -2.41 16.92 -5.96
N ARG A 46 -3.74 17.10 -5.94
CA ARG A 46 -4.46 18.01 -6.85
C ARG A 46 -4.01 19.46 -6.73
N THR A 47 -3.76 19.90 -5.49
CA THR A 47 -3.43 21.30 -5.20
C THR A 47 -1.96 21.60 -5.46
N LEU A 48 -1.07 20.70 -5.07
CA LEU A 48 0.38 20.91 -5.11
C LEU A 48 1.00 20.47 -6.43
N ALA A 49 0.35 19.58 -7.18
CA ALA A 49 0.85 18.97 -8.41
C ALA A 49 2.32 18.54 -8.27
N PRO A 50 2.63 17.57 -7.37
CA PRO A 50 4.00 17.10 -7.14
C PRO A 50 4.51 16.30 -8.33
N ASP A 51 5.84 16.16 -8.46
CA ASP A 51 6.47 15.31 -9.45
C ASP A 51 6.37 13.82 -9.03
N VAL A 52 6.48 13.56 -7.73
CA VAL A 52 6.37 12.20 -7.14
C VAL A 52 5.48 12.25 -5.91
N VAL A 53 4.56 11.30 -5.80
CA VAL A 53 3.78 11.06 -4.58
C VAL A 53 4.32 9.80 -3.92
N VAL A 54 4.72 9.92 -2.65
CA VAL A 54 5.20 8.82 -1.82
C VAL A 54 4.09 8.47 -0.83
N LEU A 55 3.56 7.24 -0.89
CA LEU A 55 2.41 6.80 -0.11
C LEU A 55 2.76 5.60 0.77
N ASP A 56 2.53 5.70 2.07
CA ASP A 56 2.47 4.52 2.91
C ASP A 56 1.27 3.65 2.54
N LEU A 57 1.51 2.34 2.39
CA LEU A 57 0.44 1.38 2.11
C LEU A 57 -0.54 1.25 3.29
N GLY A 58 -0.06 1.34 4.53
CA GLY A 58 -0.78 0.99 5.74
C GLY A 58 -1.66 2.09 6.35
N MET A 59 -1.97 3.18 5.63
CA MET A 59 -2.77 4.29 6.16
C MET A 59 -4.22 3.87 6.49
N PRO A 60 -4.83 4.44 7.56
CA PRO A 60 -6.22 4.17 7.93
C PRO A 60 -7.21 4.81 6.95
N GLU A 61 -8.45 4.34 6.95
CA GLU A 61 -9.58 4.80 6.13
C GLU A 61 -9.36 4.59 4.63
N ILE A 62 -8.50 5.38 4.01
CA ILE A 62 -8.05 5.23 2.62
C ILE A 62 -6.58 4.85 2.66
N ASP A 63 -6.28 3.59 2.35
CA ASP A 63 -4.91 3.10 2.28
C ASP A 63 -4.15 3.63 1.06
N GLY A 64 -2.82 3.42 1.03
CA GLY A 64 -1.97 3.96 -0.02
C GLY A 64 -2.29 3.43 -1.42
N LEU A 65 -2.77 2.19 -1.53
CA LEU A 65 -3.14 1.63 -2.84
C LEU A 65 -4.43 2.26 -3.38
N HIS A 66 -5.45 2.41 -2.54
CA HIS A 66 -6.68 3.10 -2.91
C HIS A 66 -6.43 4.58 -3.23
N ALA A 67 -5.57 5.26 -2.44
CA ALA A 67 -5.16 6.62 -2.74
C ALA A 67 -4.43 6.72 -4.10
N ALA A 68 -3.53 5.77 -4.40
CA ALA A 68 -2.83 5.70 -5.68
C ALA A 68 -3.80 5.52 -6.85
N ILE A 69 -4.76 4.60 -6.74
CA ILE A 69 -5.78 4.35 -7.76
C ILE A 69 -6.60 5.62 -8.02
N GLU A 70 -7.06 6.31 -6.97
CA GLU A 70 -7.84 7.54 -7.11
C GLU A 70 -7.01 8.67 -7.75
N ILE A 71 -5.76 8.83 -7.36
CA ILE A 71 -4.85 9.80 -7.98
C ILE A 71 -4.67 9.48 -9.46
N LEU A 72 -4.39 8.23 -9.82
CA LEU A 72 -4.16 7.81 -11.21
C LEU A 72 -5.41 7.87 -12.10
N ARG A 73 -6.61 7.78 -11.52
CA ARG A 73 -7.87 7.98 -12.26
C ARG A 73 -8.02 9.39 -12.82
N HIS A 74 -7.59 10.42 -12.08
CA HIS A 74 -7.70 11.80 -12.55
C HIS A 74 -6.39 12.34 -13.14
N ARG A 75 -5.25 11.74 -12.80
CA ARG A 75 -3.94 12.10 -13.34
C ARG A 75 -3.13 10.85 -13.67
N ALA A 76 -3.39 10.27 -14.83
CA ALA A 76 -2.83 8.98 -15.25
C ALA A 76 -1.30 8.96 -15.39
N ASP A 77 -0.66 10.13 -15.52
CA ASP A 77 0.79 10.29 -15.62
C ASP A 77 1.47 10.56 -14.27
N GLN A 78 0.70 10.66 -13.17
CA GLN A 78 1.28 10.88 -11.84
C GLN A 78 2.22 9.74 -11.47
N ARG A 79 3.41 10.11 -11.02
CA ARG A 79 4.41 9.17 -10.56
C ARG A 79 4.19 8.87 -9.09
N ILE A 80 3.94 7.60 -8.77
CA ILE A 80 3.63 7.16 -7.41
C ILE A 80 4.66 6.13 -6.98
N LEU A 81 5.12 6.27 -5.73
CA LEU A 81 6.01 5.36 -5.02
C LEU A 81 5.30 4.87 -3.76
N ILE A 82 5.11 3.57 -3.60
CA ILE A 82 4.55 2.95 -2.40
C ILE A 82 5.64 2.62 -1.40
N LEU A 83 5.37 2.91 -0.13
CA LEU A 83 6.14 2.45 1.02
C LEU A 83 5.37 1.36 1.74
N SER A 84 6.03 0.26 2.10
CA SER A 84 5.33 -0.86 2.74
C SER A 84 6.22 -1.68 3.66
N MET A 85 5.62 -2.26 4.70
CA MET A 85 6.26 -3.32 5.51
C MET A 85 6.14 -4.71 4.86
N TYR A 86 5.38 -4.82 3.75
CA TYR A 86 5.01 -6.10 3.13
C TYR A 86 5.80 -6.35 1.86
N SER A 87 6.43 -7.55 1.79
CA SER A 87 7.13 -8.07 0.63
C SER A 87 6.31 -9.09 -0.17
N ASP A 88 5.06 -9.33 0.22
CA ASP A 88 4.20 -10.31 -0.46
C ASP A 88 3.98 -9.91 -1.94
N GLU A 89 4.16 -10.89 -2.83
CA GLU A 89 4.05 -10.72 -4.29
C GLU A 89 2.72 -10.07 -4.71
N GLN A 90 1.62 -10.43 -4.04
CA GLN A 90 0.29 -9.94 -4.39
C GLN A 90 0.16 -8.42 -4.15
N TYR A 91 0.70 -7.89 -3.04
CA TYR A 91 0.67 -6.44 -2.79
C TYR A 91 1.47 -5.66 -3.83
N VAL A 92 2.64 -6.18 -4.18
CA VAL A 92 3.51 -5.57 -5.18
C VAL A 92 2.84 -5.61 -6.55
N ARG A 93 2.22 -6.74 -6.91
CA ARG A 93 1.48 -6.93 -8.16
C ARG A 93 0.33 -5.93 -8.25
N ASN A 94 -0.55 -5.87 -7.25
CA ASN A 94 -1.68 -4.96 -7.23
C ASN A 94 -1.26 -3.49 -7.38
N ALA A 95 -0.16 -3.08 -6.73
CA ALA A 95 0.38 -1.73 -6.88
C ALA A 95 0.86 -1.46 -8.31
N LEU A 96 1.59 -2.41 -8.92
CA LEU A 96 2.10 -2.26 -10.28
C LEU A 96 0.98 -2.28 -11.32
N ASP A 97 -0.01 -3.14 -11.16
CA ASP A 97 -1.19 -3.23 -12.05
C ASP A 97 -2.06 -1.98 -11.96
N ALA A 98 -2.13 -1.34 -10.79
CA ALA A 98 -2.75 -0.03 -10.61
C ALA A 98 -1.97 1.11 -11.31
N GLY A 99 -0.73 0.87 -11.77
CA GLY A 99 0.09 1.86 -12.47
C GLY A 99 1.16 2.55 -11.62
N VAL A 100 1.33 2.13 -10.36
CA VAL A 100 2.38 2.63 -9.47
C VAL A 100 3.76 2.40 -10.09
N LYS A 101 4.67 3.36 -9.96
CA LYS A 101 6.01 3.34 -10.59
C LYS A 101 7.09 2.78 -9.68
N GLY A 102 6.85 2.74 -8.37
CA GLY A 102 7.84 2.18 -7.46
C GLY A 102 7.22 1.59 -6.20
N TYR A 103 7.95 0.60 -5.63
CA TYR A 103 7.58 -0.06 -4.39
C TYR A 103 8.83 -0.26 -3.54
N ILE A 104 8.83 0.29 -2.32
CA ILE A 104 9.94 0.21 -1.37
C ILE A 104 9.48 -0.50 -0.11
N LEU A 105 10.32 -1.39 0.39
CA LEU A 105 10.16 -1.96 1.72
C LEU A 105 10.66 -0.97 2.78
N LYS A 106 9.85 -0.69 3.81
CA LYS A 106 10.20 0.27 4.89
C LYS A 106 11.46 -0.12 5.67
N ASN A 107 11.89 -1.38 5.66
CA ASN A 107 13.13 -1.84 6.27
C ASN A 107 14.42 -1.54 5.45
N ALA A 108 14.28 -1.22 4.17
CA ALA A 108 15.39 -0.91 3.25
C ALA A 108 15.53 0.61 2.97
N MET A 109 14.76 1.46 3.66
CA MET A 109 14.47 2.83 3.24
C MET A 109 15.65 3.79 3.24
N GLU A 110 16.51 3.76 4.23
CA GLU A 110 17.63 4.74 4.33
C GLU A 110 18.52 4.73 3.10
N THR A 111 18.69 3.58 2.49
CA THR A 111 19.57 3.40 1.32
C THR A 111 18.84 3.54 -0.02
N GLU A 112 17.53 3.30 -0.06
CA GLU A 112 16.79 3.15 -1.31
C GLU A 112 15.86 4.32 -1.62
N LEU A 113 15.35 5.05 -0.61
CA LEU A 113 14.32 6.08 -0.79
C LEU A 113 14.73 7.16 -1.78
N ILE A 114 15.93 7.73 -1.61
CA ILE A 114 16.45 8.80 -2.47
C ILE A 114 16.60 8.30 -3.91
N ARG A 115 17.20 7.12 -4.07
CA ARG A 115 17.40 6.49 -5.38
C ARG A 115 16.07 6.20 -6.07
N ALA A 116 15.08 5.72 -5.32
CA ALA A 116 13.75 5.44 -5.84
C ALA A 116 13.01 6.70 -6.28
N VAL A 117 13.03 7.76 -5.46
CA VAL A 117 12.42 9.06 -5.82
C VAL A 117 13.04 9.60 -7.11
N ARG A 118 14.35 9.61 -7.25
CA ARG A 118 15.04 10.05 -8.47
C ARG A 118 14.70 9.19 -9.68
N THR A 119 14.69 7.86 -9.51
CA THR A 119 14.35 6.91 -10.60
C THR A 119 12.92 7.12 -11.08
N VAL A 120 11.98 7.20 -10.15
CA VAL A 120 10.55 7.40 -10.46
C VAL A 120 10.30 8.80 -11.03
N ALA A 121 10.97 9.83 -10.52
CA ALA A 121 10.90 11.18 -11.07
C ALA A 121 11.42 11.26 -12.52
N ALA A 122 12.39 10.43 -12.88
CA ALA A 122 12.88 10.30 -14.26
C ALA A 122 11.96 9.45 -15.16
N GLY A 123 10.83 8.93 -14.65
CA GLY A 123 9.90 8.08 -15.39
C GLY A 123 10.27 6.58 -15.38
N GLY A 124 11.32 6.20 -14.65
CA GLY A 124 11.71 4.80 -14.45
C GLY A 124 10.81 4.07 -13.47
N ARG A 125 11.06 2.78 -13.30
CA ARG A 125 10.45 1.93 -12.25
C ARG A 125 11.49 1.59 -11.20
N PHE A 126 11.05 1.51 -9.95
CA PHE A 126 11.90 1.13 -8.82
C PHE A 126 11.22 0.07 -7.94
N LEU A 127 11.95 -0.98 -7.64
CA LEU A 127 11.51 -2.02 -6.71
C LEU A 127 12.66 -2.30 -5.74
N SER A 128 12.35 -2.38 -4.44
CA SER A 128 13.32 -2.73 -3.40
C SER A 128 13.97 -4.08 -3.68
N ASP A 129 15.24 -4.17 -3.32
CA ASP A 129 15.92 -5.46 -3.25
C ASP A 129 15.23 -6.37 -2.21
N GLY A 130 15.07 -7.65 -2.53
CA GLY A 130 14.35 -8.62 -1.66
C GLY A 130 12.85 -8.74 -1.94
N LEU A 131 12.31 -7.98 -2.88
CA LEU A 131 10.98 -8.27 -3.44
C LEU A 131 11.06 -9.47 -4.39
N PRO A 132 9.96 -10.24 -4.54
CA PRO A 132 9.89 -11.32 -5.52
C PRO A 132 10.28 -10.85 -6.92
N ASP A 133 10.97 -11.69 -7.71
CA ASP A 133 11.40 -11.33 -9.07
C ASP A 133 10.19 -11.19 -10.02
N ILE A 134 9.76 -9.95 -10.17
CA ILE A 134 8.55 -9.54 -10.90
C ILE A 134 8.79 -9.44 -12.42
N LYS A 135 9.97 -9.85 -12.91
CA LYS A 135 10.29 -9.81 -14.36
C LYS A 135 9.33 -10.62 -15.23
N HIS A 136 8.61 -11.58 -14.61
CA HIS A 136 7.58 -12.38 -15.29
C HIS A 136 6.17 -11.77 -15.27
N LEU A 137 5.95 -10.64 -14.58
CA LEU A 137 4.63 -10.02 -14.41
C LEU A 137 4.21 -9.11 -15.57
N SER A 138 5.15 -8.65 -16.39
CA SER A 138 4.85 -7.71 -17.50
C SER A 138 4.23 -8.39 -18.75
N SER A 139 4.06 -9.70 -18.79
CA SER A 139 3.75 -10.44 -20.03
C SER A 139 2.42 -11.19 -20.03
N LYS A 140 1.53 -11.00 -19.05
CA LYS A 140 0.19 -11.60 -19.08
C LYS A 140 -0.94 -10.58 -19.20
N LYS A 141 -0.93 -9.76 -20.26
CA LYS A 141 -2.15 -9.29 -20.91
C LYS A 141 -2.45 -10.28 -22.04
N GLY A 142 -3.15 -11.34 -21.71
CA GLY A 142 -3.56 -12.34 -22.73
C GLY A 142 -4.19 -13.52 -22.02
N ALA A 143 -5.50 -13.52 -21.99
CA ALA A 143 -6.44 -14.64 -21.86
C ALA A 143 -5.87 -15.98 -21.36
N THR A 144 -6.26 -16.37 -20.14
CA THR A 144 -6.66 -17.75 -19.89
C THR A 144 -7.83 -17.72 -18.91
N ASP A 145 -8.95 -18.26 -19.38
CA ASP A 145 -10.14 -18.58 -18.60
C ASP A 145 -9.76 -19.46 -17.40
N GLY A 146 -9.87 -18.87 -16.22
CA GLY A 146 -9.65 -19.50 -14.94
C GLY A 146 -9.82 -18.43 -13.88
N GLU A 147 -11.07 -17.94 -13.70
CA GLU A 147 -11.45 -17.04 -12.61
C GLU A 147 -11.04 -17.69 -11.27
N SER A 148 -9.88 -17.31 -10.77
CA SER A 148 -9.52 -17.66 -9.40
C SER A 148 -10.31 -16.71 -8.49
N LYS A 149 -11.18 -17.28 -7.65
CA LYS A 149 -11.92 -16.58 -6.58
C LYS A 149 -11.01 -15.75 -5.64
N GLN A 150 -9.72 -15.78 -5.87
CA GLN A 150 -8.67 -15.11 -5.11
C GLN A 150 -8.57 -13.63 -5.51
N ASP A 151 -8.70 -13.31 -6.80
CA ASP A 151 -8.62 -11.92 -7.30
C ASP A 151 -9.79 -11.07 -6.81
N ASP A 152 -10.98 -11.67 -6.70
CA ASP A 152 -12.23 -11.03 -6.25
C ASP A 152 -12.18 -10.54 -4.77
N ILE A 153 -11.38 -11.16 -3.91
CA ILE A 153 -11.22 -10.75 -2.50
C ILE A 153 -10.33 -9.51 -2.38
N PHE A 154 -9.22 -9.49 -3.12
CA PHE A 154 -8.29 -8.37 -3.09
C PHE A 154 -8.87 -7.10 -3.72
N GLU A 155 -9.82 -7.25 -4.65
CA GLU A 155 -10.55 -6.11 -5.23
C GLU A 155 -11.56 -5.49 -4.25
N LYS A 156 -12.09 -6.27 -3.32
CA LYS A 156 -13.13 -5.85 -2.37
C LYS A 156 -12.60 -5.31 -1.05
N LEU A 157 -11.36 -5.64 -0.69
CA LEU A 157 -10.79 -5.34 0.62
C LEU A 157 -9.60 -4.39 0.50
N SER A 158 -9.53 -3.44 1.43
CA SER A 158 -8.33 -2.63 1.64
C SER A 158 -7.15 -3.47 2.13
N ALA A 159 -5.93 -3.01 1.91
CA ALA A 159 -4.72 -3.66 2.42
C ALA A 159 -4.79 -3.90 3.94
N ARG A 160 -5.39 -2.96 4.68
CA ARG A 160 -5.59 -3.07 6.13
C ARG A 160 -6.58 -4.16 6.51
N GLU A 161 -7.66 -4.31 5.75
CA GLU A 161 -8.66 -5.37 5.95
C GLU A 161 -8.09 -6.75 5.64
N ILE A 162 -7.28 -6.87 4.60
CA ILE A 162 -6.56 -8.11 4.26
C ILE A 162 -5.62 -8.51 5.40
N GLN A 163 -4.88 -7.55 5.99
CA GLN A 163 -4.06 -7.78 7.17
C GLN A 163 -4.85 -8.32 8.36
N ILE A 164 -5.94 -7.64 8.67
CA ILE A 164 -6.80 -8.02 9.78
C ILE A 164 -7.43 -9.40 9.51
N LEU A 165 -7.86 -9.67 8.28
CA LEU A 165 -8.38 -10.96 7.84
C LEU A 165 -7.35 -12.09 8.05
N ARG A 166 -6.09 -11.85 7.67
CA ARG A 166 -4.99 -12.79 7.89
C ARG A 166 -4.78 -13.09 9.38
N LEU A 167 -4.75 -12.04 10.23
CA LEU A 167 -4.57 -12.21 11.67
C LEU A 167 -5.77 -12.92 12.33
N ILE A 168 -6.99 -12.67 11.86
CA ILE A 168 -8.19 -13.40 12.26
C ILE A 168 -8.03 -14.88 11.93
N ALA A 169 -7.58 -15.20 10.72
CA ALA A 169 -7.38 -16.59 10.27
C ALA A 169 -6.27 -17.30 11.05
N LEU A 170 -5.28 -16.56 11.55
CA LEU A 170 -4.27 -17.07 12.49
C LEU A 170 -4.78 -17.19 13.94
N GLY A 171 -6.08 -17.00 14.19
CA GLY A 171 -6.70 -17.14 15.50
C GLY A 171 -6.46 -15.99 16.49
N ARG A 172 -5.98 -14.84 16.02
CA ARG A 172 -5.69 -13.70 16.90
C ARG A 172 -6.98 -13.02 17.38
N SER A 173 -7.01 -12.68 18.66
CA SER A 173 -8.07 -11.89 19.28
C SER A 173 -8.00 -10.42 18.85
N ASN A 174 -9.10 -9.67 18.99
CA ASN A 174 -9.10 -8.23 18.69
C ASN A 174 -8.03 -7.43 19.46
N LYS A 175 -7.74 -7.85 20.70
CA LYS A 175 -6.70 -7.21 21.53
C LYS A 175 -5.30 -7.47 20.98
N GLU A 176 -5.01 -8.71 20.56
CA GLU A 176 -3.72 -9.08 19.98
C GLU A 176 -3.52 -8.39 18.63
N ILE A 177 -4.57 -8.37 17.77
CA ILE A 177 -4.55 -7.66 16.49
C ILE A 177 -4.30 -6.17 16.71
N ALA A 178 -5.00 -5.56 17.66
CA ALA A 178 -4.84 -4.16 18.02
C ALA A 178 -3.39 -3.85 18.45
N SER A 179 -2.80 -4.70 19.30
CA SER A 179 -1.41 -4.56 19.74
C SER A 179 -0.41 -4.70 18.59
N LEU A 180 -0.61 -5.69 17.72
CA LEU A 180 0.28 -5.95 16.57
C LEU A 180 0.23 -4.83 15.51
N LEU A 181 -0.93 -4.20 15.36
CA LEU A 181 -1.17 -3.23 14.31
C LEU A 181 -1.18 -1.77 14.78
N GLY A 182 -0.90 -1.51 16.07
CA GLY A 182 -0.91 -0.16 16.64
C GLY A 182 -2.30 0.49 16.67
N LEU A 183 -3.36 -0.33 16.79
CA LEU A 183 -4.77 0.12 16.78
C LEU A 183 -5.42 -0.01 18.16
N SER A 184 -6.63 0.55 18.31
CA SER A 184 -7.51 0.20 19.43
C SER A 184 -8.26 -1.11 19.14
N ALA A 185 -8.62 -1.87 20.21
CA ALA A 185 -9.44 -3.07 20.03
C ALA A 185 -10.83 -2.76 19.42
N ASN A 186 -11.33 -1.55 19.64
CA ASN A 186 -12.59 -1.08 19.06
C ASN A 186 -12.45 -0.82 17.55
N THR A 187 -11.33 -0.23 17.12
CA THR A 187 -11.00 -0.04 15.70
C THR A 187 -10.93 -1.39 14.98
N VAL A 188 -10.28 -2.39 15.58
CA VAL A 188 -10.24 -3.75 15.01
C VAL A 188 -11.64 -4.36 14.92
N ALA A 189 -12.52 -4.12 15.92
CA ALA A 189 -13.90 -4.62 15.87
C ALA A 189 -14.68 -3.99 14.70
N VAL A 190 -14.49 -2.69 14.44
CA VAL A 190 -15.08 -2.00 13.28
C VAL A 190 -14.59 -2.62 11.96
N HIS A 191 -13.29 -2.82 11.80
CA HIS A 191 -12.73 -3.48 10.61
C HIS A 191 -13.29 -4.89 10.42
N ARG A 192 -13.47 -5.68 11.49
CA ARG A 192 -14.11 -7.00 11.39
C ARG A 192 -15.55 -6.93 10.88
N THR A 193 -16.32 -5.94 11.34
CA THR A 193 -17.68 -5.71 10.87
C THR A 193 -17.70 -5.35 9.38
N ASN A 194 -16.81 -4.45 8.97
CA ASN A 194 -16.66 -4.05 7.57
C ASN A 194 -16.24 -5.24 6.69
N LEU A 195 -15.26 -6.05 7.14
CA LEU A 195 -14.85 -7.28 6.47
C LEU A 195 -16.02 -8.25 6.26
N MET A 196 -16.83 -8.47 7.30
CA MET A 196 -18.00 -9.34 7.21
C MET A 196 -19.02 -8.82 6.20
N ALA A 197 -19.25 -7.51 6.20
CA ALA A 197 -20.15 -6.86 5.24
C ALA A 197 -19.61 -6.93 3.79
N ALA A 198 -18.33 -6.61 3.58
CA ALA A 198 -17.70 -6.61 2.26
C ALA A 198 -17.66 -8.01 1.62
N LEU A 199 -17.49 -9.05 2.44
CA LEU A 199 -17.41 -10.43 2.02
C LEU A 199 -18.76 -11.19 2.08
N ASP A 200 -19.84 -10.50 2.47
CA ASP A 200 -21.19 -11.05 2.62
C ASP A 200 -21.21 -12.30 3.51
N VAL A 201 -20.56 -12.23 4.68
CA VAL A 201 -20.48 -13.31 5.66
C VAL A 201 -21.04 -12.88 7.01
N HIS A 202 -21.61 -13.82 7.74
CA HIS A 202 -22.29 -13.55 9.00
C HIS A 202 -21.64 -14.19 10.22
N LYS A 203 -20.60 -15.03 10.00
CA LYS A 203 -19.88 -15.73 11.08
C LYS A 203 -18.37 -15.55 10.93
N ALA A 204 -17.69 -15.33 12.04
CA ALA A 204 -16.22 -15.20 12.06
C ALA A 204 -15.50 -16.43 11.47
N ALA A 205 -16.07 -17.65 11.61
CA ALA A 205 -15.52 -18.86 11.02
C ALA A 205 -15.49 -18.81 9.47
N GLU A 206 -16.42 -18.10 8.85
CA GLU A 206 -16.48 -17.93 7.40
C GLU A 206 -15.33 -17.05 6.89
N LEU A 207 -14.92 -16.03 7.68
CA LEU A 207 -13.73 -15.23 7.39
C LEU A 207 -12.46 -16.09 7.35
N VAL A 208 -12.33 -17.06 8.27
CA VAL A 208 -11.19 -17.98 8.29
C VAL A 208 -11.17 -18.85 7.03
N LEU A 209 -12.32 -19.39 6.61
CA LEU A 209 -12.42 -20.19 5.38
C LEU A 209 -12.07 -19.38 4.13
N ILE A 210 -12.51 -18.13 4.08
CA ILE A 210 -12.18 -17.21 2.98
C ILE A 210 -10.68 -16.94 2.94
N ALA A 211 -10.06 -16.61 4.08
CA ALA A 211 -8.64 -16.37 4.17
C ALA A 211 -7.79 -17.58 3.73
N VAL A 212 -8.20 -18.80 4.11
CA VAL A 212 -7.54 -20.03 3.67
C VAL A 212 -7.70 -20.24 2.15
N ARG A 213 -8.91 -20.04 1.62
CA ARG A 213 -9.18 -20.16 0.17
C ARG A 213 -8.44 -19.11 -0.66
N ALA A 214 -8.26 -17.92 -0.09
CA ALA A 214 -7.48 -16.83 -0.70
C ALA A 214 -5.96 -17.00 -0.56
N GLY A 215 -5.49 -18.10 0.09
CA GLY A 215 -4.06 -18.32 0.29
C GLY A 215 -3.39 -17.36 1.27
N LEU A 216 -4.17 -16.58 2.05
CA LEU A 216 -3.63 -15.65 3.04
C LEU A 216 -2.98 -16.36 4.23
N VAL A 217 -3.38 -17.59 4.50
CA VAL A 217 -2.78 -18.49 5.50
C VAL A 217 -2.70 -19.89 4.89
N GLY A 218 -1.53 -20.53 5.04
CA GLY A 218 -1.34 -21.92 4.61
C GLY A 218 -2.05 -22.92 5.56
N PRO A 219 -2.30 -24.16 5.13
CA PRO A 219 -2.69 -25.22 6.05
C PRO A 219 -1.56 -25.43 7.07
N GLN A 220 -1.90 -25.36 8.36
CA GLN A 220 -1.00 -25.75 9.45
C GLN A 220 -0.88 -27.26 9.49
#